data_6ced811199b72d278d88370a6f80492d
#
_entry.id   6ced811199b72d278d88370a6f80492d
#
_cell.length_a   1.000
_cell.length_b   1.000
_cell.length_c   1.000
_cell.angle_alpha   90.00
_cell.angle_beta   90.00
_cell.angle_gamma   90.00
#
_symmetry.space_group_name_H-M   'P 1'
#
loop_
_entity.id
_entity.type
_entity.pdbx_description
1 polymer ?
#
loop_
_entity_poly.entity_id
_entity_poly.type
_entity_poly.pdbx_seq_one_letter_code
_entity_poly.pdbx_strand_id
1 'polypeptide(L)'
;RLRGGMLEWGYYEDKEPRLVDPEDIGNPEKTMISDSMRYLDLEEVAEPLEKAFETTPILNELGWDEKSSFNGLLSVTADAGSLIGESPEVRGFWLCEAVWVKDGPGCARLCAESMMHGKTQVDMHAFDISRFYPAQKEKEFVKTRSFENAQTIYTPAVHPREPYISQRELYVSP
;
A
#
# COMPACT_ATOMS: atom_id res chain seq x y z
N ARG A 1 -1.58 19.54 12.58
CA ARG A 1 -0.63 19.87 13.66
C ARG A 1 -0.52 18.65 14.58
N LEU A 2 0.61 17.97 14.53
CA LEU A 2 0.87 16.84 15.42
C LEU A 2 1.13 17.31 16.86
N ARG A 3 0.95 16.40 17.84
CA ARG A 3 1.29 16.69 19.23
C ARG A 3 2.77 17.10 19.32
N GLY A 4 3.06 18.22 19.98
CA GLY A 4 4.42 18.74 20.13
C GLY A 4 4.82 19.83 19.14
N GLY A 5 3.94 20.24 18.20
CA GLY A 5 4.24 21.34 17.28
C GLY A 5 5.09 20.95 16.06
N MET A 6 5.38 19.66 15.87
CA MET A 6 6.06 19.16 14.67
C MET A 6 5.12 19.10 13.48
N LEU A 7 5.69 19.24 12.28
CA LEU A 7 5.05 18.99 11.02
C LEU A 7 5.60 17.69 10.45
N GLU A 8 4.72 16.77 10.12
CA GLU A 8 5.08 15.54 9.41
C GLU A 8 4.95 15.78 7.91
N TRP A 9 5.99 15.44 7.19
CA TRP A 9 6.04 15.48 5.75
C TRP A 9 6.55 14.13 5.23
N GLY A 10 6.04 13.69 4.11
CA GLY A 10 6.47 12.47 3.46
C GLY A 10 6.16 12.49 1.98
N TYR A 11 6.76 11.58 1.24
CA TYR A 11 6.52 11.39 -0.19
C TYR A 11 6.38 9.91 -0.51
N TYR A 12 5.85 9.62 -1.68
CA TYR A 12 5.80 8.29 -2.28
C TYR A 12 6.63 8.29 -3.56
N GLU A 13 7.51 7.31 -3.69
CA GLU A 13 8.33 7.15 -4.89
C GLU A 13 7.42 6.87 -6.09
N ASP A 14 7.54 7.73 -7.12
CA ASP A 14 6.78 7.64 -8.35
C ASP A 14 7.58 7.06 -9.52
N LYS A 15 8.92 7.02 -9.40
CA LYS A 15 9.81 6.60 -10.47
C LYS A 15 10.11 5.10 -10.45
N GLU A 16 10.67 4.63 -9.37
CA GLU A 16 11.07 3.21 -9.21
C GLU A 16 10.86 2.75 -7.76
N PRO A 17 9.67 2.25 -7.43
CA PRO A 17 9.46 1.65 -6.12
C PRO A 17 10.40 0.46 -5.95
N ARG A 18 11.02 0.32 -4.78
CA ARG A 18 11.93 -0.78 -4.51
C ARG A 18 11.20 -1.92 -3.82
N LEU A 19 11.37 -3.11 -4.37
CA LEU A 19 10.92 -4.32 -3.70
C LEU A 19 11.89 -4.63 -2.55
N VAL A 20 11.35 -4.76 -1.35
CA VAL A 20 12.11 -5.24 -0.20
C VAL A 20 12.12 -6.77 -0.23
N ASP A 21 13.30 -7.36 -0.14
CA ASP A 21 13.42 -8.80 -0.04
C ASP A 21 12.78 -9.27 1.29
N PRO A 22 11.94 -10.31 1.28
CA PRO A 22 11.38 -10.87 2.51
C PRO A 22 12.44 -11.23 3.57
N GLU A 23 13.65 -11.61 3.16
CA GLU A 23 14.76 -11.91 4.09
C GLU A 23 15.28 -10.65 4.81
N ASP A 24 15.04 -9.47 4.25
CA ASP A 24 15.41 -8.20 4.86
C ASP A 24 14.36 -7.66 5.85
N ILE A 25 13.18 -8.25 5.87
CA ILE A 25 12.15 -7.92 6.84
C ILE A 25 12.55 -8.49 8.19
N GLY A 26 12.60 -7.63 9.21
CA GLY A 26 13.06 -8.02 10.55
C GLY A 26 14.59 -8.03 10.73
N ASN A 27 15.37 -7.65 9.71
CA ASN A 27 16.80 -7.50 9.86
C ASN A 27 17.12 -6.24 10.70
N PRO A 28 17.67 -6.37 11.92
CA PRO A 28 17.89 -5.26 12.84
C PRO A 28 18.91 -4.22 12.32
N GLU A 29 19.74 -4.58 11.34
CA GLU A 29 20.66 -3.63 10.70
C GLU A 29 19.97 -2.73 9.68
N LYS A 30 18.79 -3.14 9.20
CA LYS A 30 18.02 -2.45 8.16
C LYS A 30 16.71 -1.84 8.67
N THR A 31 16.29 -2.17 9.87
CA THR A 31 15.04 -1.71 10.47
C THR A 31 15.29 -0.87 11.71
N MET A 32 14.33 0.01 12.05
CA MET A 32 14.37 0.87 13.24
C MET A 32 13.60 0.23 14.39
N ILE A 33 12.47 0.85 14.76
CA ILE A 33 11.63 0.45 15.90
C ILE A 33 10.80 -0.80 15.56
N SER A 34 10.45 -0.98 14.29
CA SER A 34 9.64 -2.10 13.82
C SER A 34 10.14 -2.58 12.46
N ASP A 35 9.80 -3.80 12.10
CA ASP A 35 10.20 -4.42 10.84
C ASP A 35 9.68 -3.68 9.59
N SER A 36 8.64 -2.86 9.75
CA SER A 36 8.08 -2.02 8.69
C SER A 36 8.69 -0.62 8.61
N MET A 37 9.55 -0.24 9.55
CA MET A 37 10.21 1.07 9.61
C MET A 37 11.70 0.90 9.35
N ARG A 38 12.16 1.35 8.19
CA ARG A 38 13.56 1.31 7.77
C ARG A 38 14.22 2.67 7.95
N TYR A 39 15.53 2.65 8.03
CA TYR A 39 16.29 3.91 8.03
C TYR A 39 16.06 4.67 6.74
N LEU A 40 15.95 5.99 6.87
CA LEU A 40 15.80 6.86 5.73
C LEU A 40 17.15 7.04 5.03
N ASP A 41 17.15 6.90 3.72
CA ASP A 41 18.30 7.25 2.88
C ASP A 41 18.18 8.73 2.47
N LEU A 42 19.10 9.55 2.98
CA LEU A 42 19.05 11.00 2.74
C LEU A 42 19.36 11.36 1.28
N GLU A 43 20.12 10.54 0.56
CA GLU A 43 20.40 10.78 -0.85
C GLU A 43 19.13 10.59 -1.69
N GLU A 44 18.31 9.62 -1.33
CA GLU A 44 17.05 9.34 -2.04
C GLU A 44 15.98 10.38 -1.79
N VAL A 45 15.94 10.95 -0.61
CA VAL A 45 14.91 11.94 -0.23
C VAL A 45 15.30 13.37 -0.61
N ALA A 46 16.53 13.63 -1.03
CA ALA A 46 17.03 14.97 -1.28
C ALA A 46 16.20 15.73 -2.33
N GLU A 47 16.01 15.17 -3.51
CA GLU A 47 15.23 15.81 -4.58
C GLU A 47 13.75 16.05 -4.19
N PRO A 48 13.01 15.07 -3.65
CA PRO A 48 11.65 15.29 -3.14
C PRO A 48 11.57 16.34 -2.03
N LEU A 49 12.57 16.39 -1.16
CA LEU A 49 12.61 17.37 -0.07
C LEU A 49 12.85 18.79 -0.58
N GLU A 50 13.73 18.99 -1.56
CA GLU A 50 13.93 20.28 -2.21
C GLU A 50 12.62 20.80 -2.83
N LYS A 51 11.90 19.95 -3.53
CA LYS A 51 10.56 20.29 -4.08
C LYS A 51 9.55 20.61 -2.98
N ALA A 52 9.63 19.92 -1.85
CA ALA A 52 8.77 20.22 -0.70
C ALA A 52 9.08 21.60 -0.11
N PHE A 53 10.34 21.98 -0.04
CA PHE A 53 10.75 23.33 0.42
C PHE A 53 10.25 24.44 -0.50
N GLU A 54 10.25 24.21 -1.81
CA GLU A 54 9.69 25.18 -2.77
C GLU A 54 8.18 25.36 -2.59
N THR A 55 7.45 24.27 -2.40
CA THR A 55 5.98 24.28 -2.29
C THR A 55 5.48 24.63 -0.88
N THR A 56 6.29 24.36 0.13
CA THR A 56 5.95 24.55 1.56
C THR A 56 7.14 25.15 2.29
N PRO A 57 7.42 26.46 2.09
CA PRO A 57 8.64 27.11 2.59
C PRO A 57 8.87 27.02 4.09
N ILE A 58 7.80 26.87 4.88
CA ILE A 58 7.89 26.69 6.34
C ILE A 58 8.73 25.48 6.75
N LEU A 59 8.84 24.46 5.90
CA LEU A 59 9.67 23.29 6.16
C LEU A 59 11.16 23.65 6.32
N ASN A 60 11.64 24.66 5.58
CA ASN A 60 13.01 25.16 5.73
C ASN A 60 13.28 25.82 7.09
N GLU A 61 12.25 26.41 7.69
CA GLU A 61 12.36 27.12 8.97
C GLU A 61 12.28 26.17 10.15
N LEU A 62 11.57 25.06 10.01
CA LEU A 62 11.32 24.09 11.10
C LEU A 62 12.52 23.18 11.37
N GLY A 63 13.42 23.02 10.41
CA GLY A 63 14.50 22.05 10.49
C GLY A 63 14.01 20.61 10.32
N TRP A 64 14.95 19.69 10.38
CA TRP A 64 14.72 18.26 10.16
C TRP A 64 15.08 17.46 11.41
N ASP A 65 14.21 16.55 11.81
CA ASP A 65 14.51 15.55 12.84
C ASP A 65 14.83 14.19 12.18
N GLU A 66 16.11 13.94 11.93
CA GLU A 66 16.59 12.70 11.33
C GLU A 66 16.24 11.47 12.18
N LYS A 67 16.21 11.62 13.52
CA LYS A 67 15.97 10.48 14.42
C LYS A 67 14.54 9.96 14.38
N SER A 68 13.59 10.83 14.07
CA SER A 68 12.19 10.44 13.93
C SER A 68 11.78 10.16 12.48
N SER A 69 12.69 10.41 11.54
CA SER A 69 12.45 10.16 10.12
C SER A 69 12.68 8.70 9.76
N PHE A 70 11.83 8.14 8.92
CA PHE A 70 11.91 6.73 8.52
C PHE A 70 11.39 6.51 7.11
N ASN A 71 11.80 5.41 6.51
CA ASN A 71 11.26 4.87 5.27
C ASN A 71 10.33 3.70 5.63
N GLY A 72 9.03 3.84 5.35
CA GLY A 72 8.02 2.83 5.67
C GLY A 72 7.84 1.80 4.55
N LEU A 73 7.63 0.53 4.91
CA LEU A 73 7.23 -0.49 3.96
C LEU A 73 5.77 -0.36 3.61
N LEU A 74 5.47 -0.41 2.31
CA LEU A 74 4.12 -0.50 1.79
C LEU A 74 3.81 -1.93 1.33
N SER A 75 2.66 -2.42 1.72
CA SER A 75 2.09 -3.65 1.17
C SER A 75 1.21 -3.29 -0.02
N VAL A 76 1.61 -3.74 -1.21
CA VAL A 76 0.92 -3.45 -2.46
C VAL A 76 0.58 -4.74 -3.17
N THR A 77 -0.69 -4.98 -3.41
CA THR A 77 -1.20 -6.18 -4.11
C THR A 77 -1.23 -5.99 -5.62
N ALA A 78 -1.48 -7.07 -6.36
CA ALA A 78 -1.55 -7.04 -7.82
C ALA A 78 -2.68 -6.17 -8.39
N ASP A 79 -3.68 -5.84 -7.60
CA ASP A 79 -4.81 -4.97 -7.97
C ASP A 79 -4.95 -3.73 -7.08
N ALA A 80 -3.96 -3.48 -6.22
CA ALA A 80 -3.94 -2.41 -5.22
C ALA A 80 -5.06 -2.47 -4.16
N GLY A 81 -5.83 -3.55 -4.10
CA GLY A 81 -6.88 -3.78 -3.11
C GLY A 81 -6.37 -4.57 -1.90
N SER A 82 -6.99 -4.38 -0.74
CA SER A 82 -6.69 -5.18 0.44
C SER A 82 -7.04 -6.65 0.25
N LEU A 83 -6.45 -7.54 1.06
CA LEU A 83 -6.73 -8.98 1.09
C LEU A 83 -7.49 -9.29 2.37
N ILE A 84 -8.79 -9.53 2.26
CA ILE A 84 -9.65 -9.77 3.42
C ILE A 84 -10.44 -11.05 3.20
N GLY A 85 -10.48 -11.91 4.19
CA GLY A 85 -11.31 -13.11 4.16
C GLY A 85 -10.60 -14.37 4.60
N GLU A 86 -11.35 -15.47 4.59
CA GLU A 86 -10.82 -16.80 4.88
C GLU A 86 -10.01 -17.33 3.69
N SER A 87 -8.85 -17.92 3.98
CA SER A 87 -8.05 -18.56 2.94
C SER A 87 -8.84 -19.67 2.25
N PRO A 88 -8.92 -19.71 0.92
CA PRO A 88 -9.55 -20.82 0.22
C PRO A 88 -8.76 -22.13 0.33
N GLU A 89 -7.52 -22.08 0.78
CA GLU A 89 -6.61 -23.23 0.88
C GLU A 89 -6.52 -23.80 2.30
N VAL A 90 -6.68 -22.94 3.32
CA VAL A 90 -6.52 -23.31 4.72
C VAL A 90 -7.73 -22.86 5.52
N ARG A 91 -8.60 -23.79 5.83
CA ARG A 91 -9.80 -23.52 6.64
C ARG A 91 -9.42 -22.97 8.03
N GLY A 92 -10.12 -21.91 8.44
CA GLY A 92 -9.89 -21.23 9.71
C GLY A 92 -8.73 -20.24 9.69
N PHE A 93 -8.00 -20.13 8.57
CA PHE A 93 -6.96 -19.13 8.39
C PHE A 93 -7.54 -17.90 7.71
N TRP A 94 -7.59 -16.80 8.46
CA TRP A 94 -8.17 -15.54 8.02
C TRP A 94 -7.09 -14.50 7.78
N LEU A 95 -7.28 -13.70 6.75
CA LEU A 95 -6.39 -12.65 6.31
C LEU A 95 -7.10 -11.29 6.41
N CYS A 96 -6.36 -10.29 6.84
CA CYS A 96 -6.73 -8.88 6.78
C CYS A 96 -5.43 -8.10 6.49
N GLU A 97 -4.95 -8.24 5.26
CA GLU A 97 -3.62 -7.84 4.83
C GLU A 97 -3.67 -6.76 3.75
N ALA A 98 -2.53 -6.12 3.49
CA ALA A 98 -2.42 -5.00 2.57
C ALA A 98 -3.45 -3.89 2.86
N VAL A 99 -3.75 -3.70 4.13
CA VAL A 99 -4.68 -2.70 4.63
C VAL A 99 -3.90 -1.47 5.05
N TRP A 100 -4.15 -0.36 4.40
CA TRP A 100 -3.47 0.88 4.73
C TRP A 100 -4.11 1.54 5.95
N VAL A 101 -3.33 2.40 6.63
CA VAL A 101 -3.72 3.03 7.90
C VAL A 101 -5.11 3.68 7.83
N LYS A 102 -5.43 4.35 6.71
CA LYS A 102 -6.73 5.00 6.49
C LYS A 102 -7.92 4.03 6.46
N ASP A 103 -7.68 2.79 6.01
CA ASP A 103 -8.72 1.79 5.79
C ASP A 103 -8.81 0.78 6.95
N GLY A 104 -7.82 0.79 7.86
CA GLY A 104 -7.64 -0.19 8.94
C GLY A 104 -8.90 -0.46 9.78
N PRO A 105 -9.55 0.55 10.37
CA PRO A 105 -10.73 0.32 11.20
C PRO A 105 -11.91 -0.29 10.45
N GLY A 106 -12.13 0.14 9.20
CA GLY A 106 -13.19 -0.39 8.34
C GLY A 106 -12.95 -1.84 7.95
N CYS A 107 -11.76 -2.12 7.44
CA CYS A 107 -11.36 -3.48 7.02
C CYS A 107 -11.37 -4.47 8.19
N ALA A 108 -10.83 -4.09 9.33
CA ALA A 108 -10.84 -4.93 10.52
C ALA A 108 -12.26 -5.28 10.99
N ARG A 109 -13.17 -4.29 10.99
CA ARG A 109 -14.58 -4.51 11.33
C ARG A 109 -15.22 -5.50 10.37
N LEU A 110 -15.06 -5.32 9.07
CA LEU A 110 -15.67 -6.18 8.05
C LEU A 110 -15.09 -7.60 8.08
N CYS A 111 -13.79 -7.73 8.33
CA CYS A 111 -13.16 -9.02 8.57
C CYS A 111 -13.79 -9.75 9.76
N ALA A 112 -13.94 -9.05 10.89
CA ALA A 112 -14.58 -9.60 12.08
C ALA A 112 -16.06 -9.97 11.86
N GLU A 113 -16.84 -9.14 11.16
CA GLU A 113 -18.23 -9.45 10.78
C GLU A 113 -18.30 -10.73 9.94
N SER A 114 -17.41 -10.87 8.95
CA SER A 114 -17.32 -12.06 8.11
C SER A 114 -16.97 -13.32 8.92
N MET A 115 -15.99 -13.22 9.82
CA MET A 115 -15.62 -14.33 10.72
C MET A 115 -16.78 -14.77 11.63
N MET A 116 -17.53 -13.82 12.17
CA MET A 116 -18.59 -14.10 13.13
C MET A 116 -19.89 -14.57 12.49
N HIS A 117 -20.22 -14.03 11.34
CA HIS A 117 -21.55 -14.17 10.75
C HIS A 117 -21.55 -14.80 9.35
N GLY A 118 -20.39 -15.09 8.76
CA GLY A 118 -20.23 -15.59 7.39
C GLY A 118 -20.67 -14.59 6.30
N LYS A 119 -20.98 -13.34 6.68
CA LYS A 119 -21.39 -12.28 5.78
C LYS A 119 -21.11 -10.92 6.38
N THR A 120 -21.05 -9.91 5.56
CA THR A 120 -20.87 -8.50 5.94
C THR A 120 -22.06 -7.65 5.51
N GLN A 121 -22.20 -6.46 6.10
CA GLN A 121 -23.25 -5.50 5.73
C GLN A 121 -23.00 -4.83 4.38
N VAL A 122 -21.73 -4.81 3.93
CA VAL A 122 -21.32 -4.26 2.65
C VAL A 122 -20.72 -5.36 1.78
N ASP A 123 -20.79 -5.19 0.47
CA ASP A 123 -20.17 -6.11 -0.47
C ASP A 123 -18.65 -6.07 -0.36
N MET A 124 -18.06 -7.21 -0.01
CA MET A 124 -16.62 -7.40 0.15
C MET A 124 -15.96 -8.12 -1.02
N HIS A 125 -16.70 -8.38 -2.10
CA HIS A 125 -16.19 -9.16 -3.22
C HIS A 125 -14.88 -8.59 -3.81
N ALA A 126 -14.76 -7.27 -3.87
CA ALA A 126 -13.55 -6.61 -4.37
C ALA A 126 -12.32 -6.75 -3.45
N PHE A 127 -12.51 -7.17 -2.21
CA PHE A 127 -11.44 -7.36 -1.21
C PHE A 127 -11.25 -8.81 -0.82
N ASP A 128 -12.15 -9.70 -1.25
CA ASP A 128 -12.06 -11.13 -0.94
C ASP A 128 -10.76 -11.72 -1.50
N ILE A 129 -10.03 -12.46 -0.66
CA ILE A 129 -8.77 -13.08 -1.08
C ILE A 129 -8.97 -14.10 -2.20
N SER A 130 -10.15 -14.68 -2.32
CA SER A 130 -10.49 -15.65 -3.37
C SER A 130 -10.75 -15.02 -4.75
N ARG A 131 -10.75 -13.69 -4.86
CA ARG A 131 -10.98 -12.96 -6.13
C ARG A 131 -9.93 -13.21 -7.21
N PHE A 132 -8.75 -13.70 -6.83
CA PHE A 132 -7.66 -13.93 -7.76
C PHE A 132 -7.75 -15.29 -8.45
N TYR A 133 -7.65 -15.29 -9.77
CA TYR A 133 -7.50 -16.52 -10.55
C TYR A 133 -6.10 -17.13 -10.36
N PRO A 134 -5.93 -18.44 -10.63
CA PRO A 134 -4.63 -19.11 -10.44
C PRO A 134 -3.46 -18.39 -11.12
N ALA A 135 -3.64 -17.93 -12.36
CA ALA A 135 -2.60 -17.21 -13.10
C ALA A 135 -2.20 -15.87 -12.46
N GLN A 136 -3.10 -15.24 -11.69
CA GLN A 136 -2.82 -13.99 -10.99
C GLN A 136 -2.08 -14.20 -9.66
N LYS A 137 -1.91 -15.45 -9.24
CA LYS A 137 -1.15 -15.83 -8.04
C LYS A 137 0.32 -16.15 -8.35
N GLU A 138 0.70 -16.17 -9.63
CA GLU A 138 2.07 -16.39 -10.05
C GLU A 138 2.98 -15.26 -9.57
N LYS A 139 4.14 -15.61 -8.99
CA LYS A 139 5.05 -14.67 -8.34
C LYS A 139 5.44 -13.49 -9.25
N GLU A 140 5.77 -13.76 -10.51
CA GLU A 140 6.17 -12.72 -11.45
C GLU A 140 5.00 -11.81 -11.84
N PHE A 141 3.80 -12.36 -11.98
CA PHE A 141 2.60 -11.55 -12.20
C PHE A 141 2.35 -10.61 -11.02
N VAL A 142 2.33 -11.14 -9.80
CA VAL A 142 2.11 -10.35 -8.58
C VAL A 142 3.16 -9.25 -8.47
N LYS A 143 4.44 -9.58 -8.65
CA LYS A 143 5.55 -8.64 -8.58
C LYS A 143 5.38 -7.49 -9.59
N THR A 144 5.16 -7.82 -10.86
CA THR A 144 5.01 -6.83 -11.94
C THR A 144 3.82 -5.91 -11.67
N ARG A 145 2.66 -6.47 -11.35
CA ARG A 145 1.45 -5.68 -11.12
C ARG A 145 1.54 -4.82 -9.85
N SER A 146 2.13 -5.36 -8.78
CA SER A 146 2.33 -4.58 -7.56
C SER A 146 3.29 -3.40 -7.78
N PHE A 147 4.32 -3.60 -8.60
CA PHE A 147 5.24 -2.53 -9.01
C PHE A 147 4.51 -1.42 -9.78
N GLU A 148 3.76 -1.78 -10.81
CA GLU A 148 2.97 -0.84 -11.60
C GLU A 148 1.95 -0.07 -10.73
N ASN A 149 1.30 -0.76 -9.80
CA ASN A 149 0.38 -0.13 -8.87
C ASN A 149 1.10 0.82 -7.91
N ALA A 150 2.26 0.43 -7.39
CA ALA A 150 3.05 1.28 -6.50
C ALA A 150 3.45 2.60 -7.17
N GLN A 151 3.85 2.58 -8.44
CA GLN A 151 4.19 3.77 -9.22
C GLN A 151 3.01 4.73 -9.42
N THR A 152 1.78 4.23 -9.35
CA THR A 152 0.59 5.02 -9.69
C THR A 152 -0.27 5.40 -8.48
N ILE A 153 0.12 5.04 -7.27
CA ILE A 153 -0.68 5.25 -6.06
C ILE A 153 -1.15 6.70 -5.89
N TYR A 154 -0.24 7.64 -6.08
CA TYR A 154 -0.51 9.07 -5.93
C TYR A 154 -0.14 9.91 -7.15
N THR A 155 0.32 9.27 -8.20
CA THR A 155 0.62 9.97 -9.44
C THR A 155 -0.71 10.31 -10.12
N PRO A 156 -0.99 11.58 -10.41
CA PRO A 156 -2.12 11.94 -11.27
C PRO A 156 -1.97 11.14 -12.56
N ALA A 157 -3.01 10.44 -12.97
CA ALA A 157 -3.00 9.68 -14.20
C ALA A 157 -2.68 10.63 -15.37
N VAL A 158 -1.42 10.73 -15.72
CA VAL A 158 -0.93 11.53 -16.86
C VAL A 158 -1.33 10.85 -18.17
N HIS A 159 -1.61 9.56 -18.10
CA HIS A 159 -2.23 8.83 -19.21
C HIS A 159 -3.71 8.64 -18.89
N PRO A 160 -4.61 9.05 -19.79
CA PRO A 160 -5.98 8.61 -19.67
C PRO A 160 -5.90 7.08 -19.55
N ARG A 161 -6.24 6.54 -18.38
CA ARG A 161 -6.51 5.12 -18.28
C ARG A 161 -7.51 4.85 -19.40
N GLU A 162 -7.18 3.94 -20.30
CA GLU A 162 -8.21 3.41 -21.18
C GLU A 162 -9.40 3.09 -20.28
N PRO A 163 -10.60 3.54 -20.61
CA PRO A 163 -11.73 3.34 -19.74
C PRO A 163 -11.76 1.85 -19.41
N TYR A 164 -11.78 1.55 -18.10
CA TYR A 164 -11.90 0.17 -17.63
C TYR A 164 -13.14 -0.41 -18.27
N ILE A 165 -12.95 -1.16 -19.33
CA ILE A 165 -14.02 -1.93 -19.98
C ILE A 165 -14.35 -3.03 -18.99
N SER A 166 -15.40 -2.83 -18.20
CA SER A 166 -15.86 -3.86 -17.29
C SER A 166 -16.08 -5.12 -18.10
N GLN A 167 -15.73 -6.27 -17.55
CA GLN A 167 -16.00 -7.55 -18.24
C GLN A 167 -17.48 -7.72 -18.62
N ARG A 168 -18.38 -6.98 -18.01
CA ARG A 168 -19.80 -6.88 -18.39
C ARG A 168 -20.01 -6.32 -19.79
N GLU A 169 -19.18 -5.41 -20.24
CA GLU A 169 -19.29 -4.82 -21.58
C GLU A 169 -18.73 -5.72 -22.68
N LEU A 170 -17.85 -6.67 -22.32
CA LEU A 170 -17.34 -7.67 -23.25
C LEU A 170 -18.35 -8.81 -23.58
N TYR A 171 -19.42 -8.93 -22.79
CA TYR A 171 -20.43 -10.00 -22.97
C TYR A 171 -21.76 -9.52 -23.55
N VAL A 172 -21.85 -8.27 -23.99
CA VAL A 172 -23.03 -7.78 -24.73
C VAL A 172 -22.66 -7.67 -26.20
N SER A 173 -22.59 -8.79 -26.87
CA SER A 173 -22.75 -8.87 -28.32
C SER A 173 -23.84 -9.86 -28.65
N PRO A 174 -24.72 -9.52 -29.62
CA PRO A 174 -25.94 -10.22 -29.94
C PRO A 174 -25.73 -11.62 -30.48
#